data_f7a63cea023551f1b70bb2a392f47318
#
_entry.id   f7a63cea023551f1b70bb2a392f47318
#
_cell.length_a   1.000
_cell.length_b   1.000
_cell.length_c   1.000
_cell.angle_alpha   90.00
_cell.angle_beta   90.00
_cell.angle_gamma   90.00
#
_symmetry.space_group_name_H-M   'P 1'
#
loop_
_entity.id
_entity.type
_entity.pdbx_description
1 polymer ?
#
loop_
_entity_poly.entity_id
_entity_poly.type
_entity_poly.pdbx_seq_one_letter_code
_entity_poly.pdbx_strand_id
1 'polypeptide(L)'
;MNIRIALAVFVFLALIPAHAQQSKPALVAEGGQPDDRGSARVLYWNTVKNEAAGQFAINYGRPVWKSIYEDPAKFDGMTKGKTWRMGSNFWTILDSCLPLKISGRDVSAGYYYLGLHRSEDGRKWSLAFIDPAKVRAAHIDAYDINKAPVAFEVPMSIATPAAKAEKLTIELTYPKDDIRKVTLSVKWGTLALTAPIEVTVAE
;
A
#
# COMPACT_ATOMS: atom_id res chain seq x y z
N MET A 1 -42.79 -83.17 -15.35
CA MET A 1 -43.31 -81.96 -14.65
C MET A 1 -42.12 -81.02 -14.47
N ASN A 2 -41.93 -80.11 -15.44
CA ASN A 2 -40.71 -79.25 -15.52
C ASN A 2 -41.05 -77.85 -14.97
N ILE A 3 -40.52 -77.52 -13.81
CA ILE A 3 -40.67 -76.21 -13.19
C ILE A 3 -39.55 -75.29 -13.74
N ARG A 4 -39.93 -74.24 -14.50
CA ARG A 4 -39.07 -73.20 -14.96
C ARG A 4 -39.04 -72.09 -13.92
N ILE A 5 -37.90 -71.89 -13.25
CA ILE A 5 -37.66 -70.78 -12.34
C ILE A 5 -37.23 -69.59 -13.18
N ALA A 6 -38.01 -68.50 -13.23
CA ALA A 6 -37.68 -67.24 -13.84
C ALA A 6 -36.89 -66.36 -12.83
N LEU A 7 -35.66 -66.06 -13.16
CA LEU A 7 -34.77 -65.17 -12.36
C LEU A 7 -35.05 -63.73 -12.78
N ALA A 8 -35.69 -62.94 -11.91
CA ALA A 8 -35.88 -61.52 -12.12
C ALA A 8 -34.64 -60.74 -11.66
N VAL A 9 -33.93 -60.18 -12.60
CA VAL A 9 -32.79 -59.29 -12.30
C VAL A 9 -33.32 -57.87 -12.05
N PHE A 10 -33.25 -57.39 -10.81
CA PHE A 10 -33.54 -56.02 -10.44
C PHE A 10 -32.28 -55.18 -10.68
N VAL A 11 -32.28 -54.33 -11.71
CA VAL A 11 -31.25 -53.31 -11.93
C VAL A 11 -31.56 -52.08 -11.05
N PHE A 12 -30.82 -51.92 -9.99
CA PHE A 12 -30.85 -50.69 -9.20
C PHE A 12 -30.07 -49.59 -9.96
N LEU A 13 -30.78 -48.67 -10.63
CA LEU A 13 -30.18 -47.42 -11.08
C LEU A 13 -29.92 -46.52 -9.85
N ALA A 14 -28.67 -46.43 -9.42
CA ALA A 14 -28.24 -45.45 -8.44
C ALA A 14 -28.31 -44.05 -9.10
N LEU A 15 -29.29 -43.25 -8.72
CA LEU A 15 -29.35 -41.81 -9.02
C LEU A 15 -28.22 -41.12 -8.25
N ILE A 16 -27.09 -40.86 -8.93
CA ILE A 16 -26.03 -40.01 -8.41
C ILE A 16 -26.58 -38.59 -8.44
N PRO A 17 -26.72 -37.88 -7.28
CA PRO A 17 -27.10 -36.47 -7.31
C PRO A 17 -26.00 -35.70 -8.02
N ALA A 18 -26.31 -35.12 -9.17
CA ALA A 18 -25.47 -34.17 -9.83
C ALA A 18 -25.33 -32.94 -8.88
N HIS A 19 -24.21 -32.85 -8.17
CA HIS A 19 -23.87 -31.63 -7.45
C HIS A 19 -23.71 -30.56 -8.52
N ALA A 20 -24.71 -29.70 -8.65
CA ALA A 20 -24.60 -28.47 -9.46
C ALA A 20 -23.44 -27.67 -8.90
N GLN A 21 -22.33 -27.68 -9.61
CA GLN A 21 -21.16 -26.85 -9.29
C GLN A 21 -21.59 -25.40 -9.44
N GLN A 22 -21.89 -24.77 -8.32
CA GLN A 22 -22.31 -23.37 -8.28
C GLN A 22 -21.19 -22.53 -8.86
N SER A 23 -21.35 -22.06 -10.08
CA SER A 23 -20.36 -21.20 -10.73
C SER A 23 -20.20 -19.94 -9.88
N LYS A 24 -18.94 -19.58 -9.55
CA LYS A 24 -18.66 -18.33 -8.85
C LYS A 24 -19.22 -17.18 -9.69
N PRO A 25 -19.85 -16.16 -9.05
CA PRO A 25 -20.36 -15.02 -9.76
C PRO A 25 -19.22 -14.31 -10.49
N ALA A 26 -19.48 -13.83 -11.71
CA ALA A 26 -18.47 -13.12 -12.51
C ALA A 26 -18.05 -11.77 -11.89
N LEU A 27 -18.92 -11.18 -11.04
CA LEU A 27 -18.67 -9.92 -10.34
C LEU A 27 -19.06 -10.07 -8.88
N VAL A 28 -18.20 -9.65 -7.98
CA VAL A 28 -18.44 -9.57 -6.54
C VAL A 28 -18.09 -8.17 -6.04
N ALA A 29 -18.80 -7.70 -5.01
CA ALA A 29 -18.44 -6.52 -4.26
C ALA A 29 -17.78 -6.93 -2.94
N GLU A 30 -16.69 -6.27 -2.57
CA GLU A 30 -15.97 -6.49 -1.33
C GLU A 30 -15.83 -5.19 -0.54
N GLY A 31 -15.72 -5.27 0.79
CA GLY A 31 -15.54 -4.12 1.65
C GLY A 31 -16.86 -3.47 2.09
N GLY A 32 -16.88 -2.12 2.14
CA GLY A 32 -18.04 -1.34 2.63
C GLY A 32 -18.01 -1.06 4.13
N GLN A 33 -17.03 -1.64 4.87
CA GLN A 33 -16.78 -1.33 6.27
C GLN A 33 -15.61 -0.35 6.42
N PRO A 34 -15.52 0.43 7.51
CA PRO A 34 -14.37 1.30 7.77
C PRO A 34 -13.05 0.53 7.78
N ASP A 35 -12.06 1.04 7.07
CA ASP A 35 -10.70 0.50 7.05
C ASP A 35 -9.87 1.03 8.22
N ASP A 36 -8.88 0.24 8.69
CA ASP A 36 -7.82 0.75 9.57
C ASP A 36 -6.83 1.58 8.73
N ARG A 37 -7.08 2.88 8.70
CA ARG A 37 -6.26 3.86 7.99
C ARG A 37 -5.63 4.86 8.94
N GLY A 38 -4.42 5.31 8.60
CA GLY A 38 -3.71 6.40 9.25
C GLY A 38 -3.59 7.60 8.33
N SER A 39 -3.35 8.75 8.94
CA SER A 39 -3.02 9.99 8.24
C SER A 39 -1.89 10.70 8.98
N ALA A 40 -0.85 11.09 8.26
CA ALA A 40 0.19 12.00 8.74
C ALA A 40 0.07 13.31 7.97
N ARG A 41 -0.02 14.44 8.67
CA ARG A 41 -0.25 15.75 8.04
C ARG A 41 0.65 16.81 8.64
N VAL A 42 1.16 17.72 7.81
CA VAL A 42 1.75 18.99 8.22
C VAL A 42 0.89 20.13 7.67
N LEU A 43 0.46 21.01 8.56
CA LEU A 43 -0.28 22.22 8.24
C LEU A 43 0.60 23.44 8.61
N TYR A 44 0.85 24.32 7.67
CA TYR A 44 1.47 25.60 7.88
C TYR A 44 0.40 26.67 8.09
N TRP A 45 0.46 27.35 9.21
CA TRP A 45 -0.50 28.37 9.58
C TRP A 45 0.17 29.74 9.68
N ASN A 46 -0.29 30.70 8.92
CA ASN A 46 0.15 32.08 9.04
C ASN A 46 -0.56 32.75 10.22
N THR A 47 0.16 32.95 11.33
CA THR A 47 -0.40 33.50 12.57
C THR A 47 -0.72 34.99 12.49
N VAL A 48 -0.09 35.73 11.56
CA VAL A 48 -0.32 37.15 11.35
C VAL A 48 -1.61 37.39 10.55
N LYS A 49 -1.77 36.64 9.46
CA LYS A 49 -2.97 36.71 8.60
C LYS A 49 -4.13 35.88 9.14
N ASN A 50 -3.88 35.01 10.12
CA ASN A 50 -4.81 34.04 10.69
C ASN A 50 -5.45 33.10 9.62
N GLU A 51 -4.61 32.58 8.74
CA GLU A 51 -5.04 31.70 7.63
C GLU A 51 -4.07 30.53 7.40
N ALA A 52 -4.53 29.49 6.71
CA ALA A 52 -3.69 28.37 6.30
C ALA A 52 -2.75 28.84 5.18
N ALA A 53 -1.44 28.71 5.38
CA ALA A 53 -0.43 28.95 4.35
C ALA A 53 -0.21 27.74 3.44
N GLY A 54 -0.74 26.59 3.80
CA GLY A 54 -0.71 25.36 3.02
C GLY A 54 -0.54 24.13 3.88
N GLN A 55 -0.69 22.97 3.24
CA GLN A 55 -0.55 21.68 3.92
C GLN A 55 -0.16 20.58 2.93
N PHE A 56 0.33 19.47 3.49
CA PHE A 56 0.39 18.20 2.80
C PHE A 56 0.13 17.06 3.77
N ALA A 57 -0.38 15.94 3.25
CA ALA A 57 -0.77 14.80 4.05
C ALA A 57 -0.48 13.48 3.31
N ILE A 58 -0.16 12.43 4.08
CA ILE A 58 -0.07 11.07 3.58
C ILE A 58 -1.15 10.24 4.27
N ASN A 59 -2.08 9.70 3.47
CA ASN A 59 -3.14 8.81 3.92
C ASN A 59 -2.83 7.37 3.48
N TYR A 60 -2.88 6.41 4.41
CA TYR A 60 -2.40 5.05 4.18
C TYR A 60 -3.20 4.02 4.96
N GLY A 61 -3.30 2.80 4.44
CA GLY A 61 -3.79 1.64 5.20
C GLY A 61 -2.72 1.15 6.18
N ARG A 62 -3.12 0.59 7.33
CA ARG A 62 -2.23 0.18 8.42
C ARG A 62 -2.13 -1.34 8.57
N PRO A 63 -1.44 -2.07 7.65
CA PRO A 63 -1.30 -3.52 7.78
C PRO A 63 -0.50 -3.88 9.05
N VAL A 64 -0.93 -4.96 9.69
CA VAL A 64 -0.22 -5.55 10.83
C VAL A 64 1.04 -6.25 10.33
N TRP A 65 2.15 -6.12 11.07
CA TRP A 65 3.36 -6.91 10.87
C TRP A 65 3.08 -8.36 11.22
N LYS A 66 3.43 -9.29 10.32
CA LYS A 66 3.24 -10.72 10.52
C LYS A 66 4.59 -11.40 10.75
N SER A 67 4.59 -12.48 11.53
CA SER A 67 5.81 -13.26 11.82
C SER A 67 6.52 -13.80 10.57
N ILE A 68 5.79 -14.03 9.48
CA ILE A 68 6.38 -14.47 8.20
C ILE A 68 7.39 -13.46 7.64
N TYR A 69 7.25 -12.17 7.99
CA TYR A 69 8.18 -11.11 7.54
C TYR A 69 9.47 -11.06 8.36
N GLU A 70 9.56 -11.84 9.46
CA GLU A 70 10.76 -11.95 10.29
C GLU A 70 11.79 -12.93 9.70
N ASP A 71 11.35 -13.79 8.78
CA ASP A 71 12.24 -14.66 8.01
C ASP A 71 12.86 -13.84 6.85
N PRO A 72 14.20 -13.59 6.86
CA PRO A 72 14.84 -12.76 5.86
C PRO A 72 14.68 -13.29 4.43
N ALA A 73 14.70 -14.61 4.23
CA ALA A 73 14.54 -15.19 2.89
C ALA A 73 13.13 -14.98 2.33
N LYS A 74 12.12 -15.13 3.19
CA LYS A 74 10.72 -14.85 2.82
C LYS A 74 10.49 -13.38 2.56
N PHE A 75 11.02 -12.50 3.42
CA PHE A 75 10.92 -11.06 3.24
C PHE A 75 11.62 -10.62 1.94
N ASP A 76 12.79 -11.15 1.65
CA ASP A 76 13.51 -10.92 0.40
C ASP A 76 12.68 -11.37 -0.81
N GLY A 77 12.16 -12.56 -0.80
CA GLY A 77 11.31 -13.09 -1.88
C GLY A 77 10.04 -12.29 -2.14
N MET A 78 9.51 -11.60 -1.11
CA MET A 78 8.33 -10.75 -1.23
C MET A 78 8.65 -9.33 -1.69
N THR A 79 9.87 -8.82 -1.47
CA THR A 79 10.16 -7.39 -1.61
C THR A 79 11.23 -7.06 -2.65
N LYS A 80 12.26 -7.89 -2.86
CA LYS A 80 13.35 -7.61 -3.83
C LYS A 80 12.81 -7.48 -5.26
N GLY A 81 13.25 -6.43 -5.95
CA GLY A 81 12.84 -6.13 -7.32
C GLY A 81 11.36 -5.77 -7.46
N LYS A 82 10.68 -5.44 -6.36
CA LYS A 82 9.23 -5.21 -6.37
C LYS A 82 8.86 -3.86 -5.77
N THR A 83 7.77 -3.31 -6.25
CA THR A 83 7.11 -2.16 -5.63
C THR A 83 5.98 -2.65 -4.74
N TRP A 84 6.04 -2.31 -3.46
CA TRP A 84 4.99 -2.58 -2.50
C TRP A 84 4.12 -1.33 -2.30
N ARG A 85 2.79 -1.52 -2.20
CA ARG A 85 1.80 -0.42 -2.09
C ARG A 85 1.87 0.43 -0.82
N MET A 86 2.84 0.17 0.07
CA MET A 86 3.07 0.93 1.31
C MET A 86 1.80 1.10 2.15
N GLY A 87 1.02 0.02 2.27
CA GLY A 87 -0.26 0.05 2.98
C GLY A 87 -1.10 -1.20 2.75
N SER A 88 -2.37 -1.14 3.16
CA SER A 88 -3.38 -2.18 2.95
C SER A 88 -4.62 -1.61 2.27
N ASN A 89 -5.37 -2.49 1.62
CA ASN A 89 -6.64 -2.27 0.94
C ASN A 89 -6.51 -1.28 -0.22
N PHE A 90 -6.61 0.01 0.01
CA PHE A 90 -6.55 1.08 -0.98
C PHE A 90 -5.14 1.66 -1.12
N TRP A 91 -4.94 2.55 -2.08
CA TRP A 91 -3.68 3.24 -2.31
C TRP A 91 -3.23 4.05 -1.09
N THR A 92 -1.91 4.11 -0.88
CA THR A 92 -1.30 5.16 -0.07
C THR A 92 -1.20 6.42 -0.91
N ILE A 93 -1.60 7.54 -0.35
CA ILE A 93 -1.84 8.78 -1.07
C ILE A 93 -1.03 9.90 -0.45
N LEU A 94 -0.24 10.61 -1.26
CA LEU A 94 0.23 11.95 -0.93
C LEU A 94 -0.72 12.96 -1.58
N ASP A 95 -1.28 13.85 -0.76
CA ASP A 95 -2.03 15.02 -1.17
C ASP A 95 -1.30 16.26 -0.66
N SER A 96 -0.83 17.12 -1.58
CA SER A 96 -0.07 18.32 -1.24
C SER A 96 -0.56 19.53 -2.02
N CYS A 97 -0.92 20.61 -1.31
CA CYS A 97 -1.13 21.91 -1.93
C CYS A 97 0.14 22.76 -1.99
N LEU A 98 1.28 22.23 -1.52
CA LEU A 98 2.58 22.90 -1.51
C LEU A 98 3.58 22.15 -2.40
N PRO A 99 4.49 22.86 -3.10
CA PRO A 99 5.66 22.25 -3.71
C PRO A 99 6.57 21.66 -2.62
N LEU A 100 7.05 20.45 -2.85
CA LEU A 100 7.95 19.72 -1.96
C LEU A 100 9.25 19.42 -2.70
N LYS A 101 10.36 19.30 -1.96
CA LYS A 101 11.59 18.69 -2.44
C LYS A 101 11.86 17.47 -1.57
N ILE A 102 11.74 16.27 -2.13
CA ILE A 102 11.85 15.01 -1.39
C ILE A 102 13.14 14.32 -1.80
N SER A 103 14.06 14.10 -0.85
CA SER A 103 15.40 13.55 -1.11
C SER A 103 16.13 14.26 -2.27
N GLY A 104 16.00 15.59 -2.34
CA GLY A 104 16.62 16.44 -3.37
C GLY A 104 15.85 16.56 -4.69
N ARG A 105 14.75 15.81 -4.89
CA ARG A 105 13.92 15.88 -6.09
C ARG A 105 12.71 16.79 -5.88
N ASP A 106 12.47 17.68 -6.83
CA ASP A 106 11.28 18.53 -6.82
C ASP A 106 10.02 17.70 -7.13
N VAL A 107 8.99 17.90 -6.30
CA VAL A 107 7.67 17.30 -6.40
C VAL A 107 6.63 18.42 -6.38
N SER A 108 5.93 18.61 -7.49
CA SER A 108 4.90 19.64 -7.60
C SER A 108 3.76 19.41 -6.63
N ALA A 109 3.07 20.48 -6.24
CA ALA A 109 1.78 20.35 -5.57
C ALA A 109 0.85 19.46 -6.40
N GLY A 110 0.11 18.57 -5.73
CA GLY A 110 -0.74 17.62 -6.42
C GLY A 110 -1.07 16.39 -5.61
N TYR A 111 -1.63 15.41 -6.30
CA TYR A 111 -2.14 14.17 -5.74
C TYR A 111 -1.41 12.98 -6.38
N TYR A 112 -0.75 12.17 -5.56
CA TYR A 112 0.08 11.06 -6.01
C TYR A 112 -0.29 9.78 -5.26
N TYR A 113 -0.26 8.65 -5.95
CA TYR A 113 -0.19 7.36 -5.27
C TYR A 113 1.27 7.04 -4.96
N LEU A 114 1.50 6.45 -3.79
CA LEU A 114 2.82 6.12 -3.29
C LEU A 114 3.01 4.60 -3.17
N GLY A 115 4.23 4.16 -3.46
CA GLY A 115 4.71 2.82 -3.20
C GLY A 115 6.13 2.82 -2.64
N LEU A 116 6.56 1.71 -2.07
CA LEU A 116 7.95 1.46 -1.71
C LEU A 116 8.54 0.46 -2.69
N HIS A 117 9.57 0.86 -3.41
CA HIS A 117 10.35 -0.03 -4.28
C HIS A 117 11.61 -0.49 -3.56
N ARG A 118 11.94 -1.77 -3.66
CA ARG A 118 13.22 -2.33 -3.20
C ARG A 118 14.01 -2.83 -4.38
N SER A 119 15.28 -2.44 -4.46
CA SER A 119 16.18 -2.86 -5.54
C SER A 119 16.31 -4.39 -5.64
N GLU A 120 16.69 -4.91 -6.82
CA GLU A 120 16.91 -6.35 -7.07
C GLU A 120 17.92 -6.98 -6.11
N ASP A 121 19.00 -6.26 -5.76
CA ASP A 121 19.99 -6.69 -4.78
C ASP A 121 19.51 -6.59 -3.33
N GLY A 122 18.33 -5.96 -3.10
CA GLY A 122 17.72 -5.77 -1.80
C GLY A 122 18.36 -4.70 -0.91
N ARG A 123 19.32 -3.93 -1.42
CA ARG A 123 20.13 -2.98 -0.61
C ARG A 123 19.54 -1.59 -0.55
N LYS A 124 18.77 -1.19 -1.55
CA LYS A 124 18.24 0.16 -1.69
C LYS A 124 16.72 0.16 -1.62
N TRP A 125 16.19 1.20 -0.99
CA TRP A 125 14.76 1.48 -0.98
C TRP A 125 14.51 2.84 -1.59
N SER A 126 13.41 2.96 -2.30
CA SER A 126 12.93 4.22 -2.85
C SER A 126 11.42 4.38 -2.63
N LEU A 127 10.99 5.61 -2.52
CA LEU A 127 9.59 6.00 -2.55
C LEU A 127 9.20 6.19 -4.01
N ALA A 128 8.31 5.36 -4.50
CA ALA A 128 7.80 5.40 -5.87
C ALA A 128 6.56 6.31 -5.94
N PHE A 129 6.56 7.21 -6.91
CA PHE A 129 5.46 8.11 -7.22
C PHE A 129 4.72 7.63 -8.47
N ILE A 130 3.42 7.49 -8.35
CA ILE A 130 2.56 6.91 -9.37
C ILE A 130 1.46 7.93 -9.69
N ASP A 131 1.26 8.20 -10.98
CA ASP A 131 0.22 9.10 -11.46
C ASP A 131 -1.18 8.46 -11.32
N PRO A 132 -2.07 9.01 -10.48
CA PRO A 132 -3.39 8.44 -10.29
C PRO A 132 -4.25 8.43 -11.56
N ALA A 133 -4.07 9.38 -12.48
CA ALA A 133 -4.84 9.44 -13.72
C ALA A 133 -4.52 8.24 -14.63
N LYS A 134 -3.23 7.87 -14.74
CA LYS A 134 -2.79 6.71 -15.52
C LYS A 134 -3.28 5.39 -14.94
N VAL A 135 -3.22 5.26 -13.62
CA VAL A 135 -3.70 4.06 -12.91
C VAL A 135 -5.20 3.88 -13.08
N ARG A 136 -5.98 4.95 -12.93
CA ARG A 136 -7.45 4.93 -13.13
C ARG A 136 -7.82 4.59 -14.57
N ALA A 137 -7.15 5.21 -15.55
CA ALA A 137 -7.38 4.91 -16.98
C ALA A 137 -7.08 3.46 -17.34
N ALA A 138 -6.10 2.84 -16.67
CA ALA A 138 -5.73 1.44 -16.87
C ALA A 138 -6.48 0.46 -15.97
N HIS A 139 -7.40 0.91 -15.12
CA HIS A 139 -8.16 0.12 -14.15
C HIS A 139 -7.25 -0.73 -13.23
N ILE A 140 -6.08 -0.20 -12.84
CA ILE A 140 -5.14 -0.90 -11.96
C ILE A 140 -5.54 -0.66 -10.51
N ASP A 141 -5.77 -1.74 -9.76
CA ASP A 141 -5.98 -1.69 -8.30
C ASP A 141 -4.65 -1.61 -7.55
N ALA A 142 -4.69 -1.12 -6.31
CA ALA A 142 -3.51 -1.02 -5.44
C ALA A 142 -2.84 -2.37 -5.15
N TYR A 143 -3.59 -3.47 -5.22
CA TYR A 143 -3.05 -4.82 -5.10
C TYR A 143 -2.10 -5.16 -6.26
N ASP A 144 -2.38 -4.63 -7.43
CA ASP A 144 -1.61 -4.81 -8.66
C ASP A 144 -0.55 -3.71 -8.90
N ILE A 145 -0.07 -3.06 -7.84
CA ILE A 145 0.87 -1.91 -7.93
C ILE A 145 2.10 -2.19 -8.82
N ASN A 146 2.55 -3.44 -8.92
CA ASN A 146 3.67 -3.81 -9.80
C ASN A 146 3.35 -3.65 -11.30
N LYS A 147 2.09 -3.48 -11.66
CA LYS A 147 1.64 -3.15 -13.03
C LYS A 147 1.50 -1.65 -13.24
N ALA A 148 1.52 -0.85 -12.16
CA ALA A 148 1.33 0.59 -12.25
C ALA A 148 2.57 1.27 -12.84
N PRO A 149 2.39 2.23 -13.77
CA PRO A 149 3.50 2.98 -14.33
C PRO A 149 4.05 3.97 -13.27
N VAL A 150 5.23 3.67 -12.75
CA VAL A 150 5.96 4.57 -11.84
C VAL A 150 6.40 5.80 -12.65
N ALA A 151 6.00 6.98 -12.19
CA ALA A 151 6.39 8.24 -12.82
C ALA A 151 7.86 8.59 -12.49
N PHE A 152 8.22 8.42 -11.23
CA PHE A 152 9.58 8.60 -10.74
C PHE A 152 9.74 7.98 -9.34
N GLU A 153 10.99 7.88 -8.90
CA GLU A 153 11.35 7.43 -7.57
C GLU A 153 12.27 8.42 -6.87
N VAL A 154 12.24 8.44 -5.55
CA VAL A 154 13.18 9.16 -4.71
C VAL A 154 13.82 8.19 -3.71
N PRO A 155 15.14 8.32 -3.42
CA PRO A 155 15.81 7.41 -2.50
C PRO A 155 15.29 7.58 -1.07
N MET A 156 15.24 6.48 -0.34
CA MET A 156 14.99 6.45 1.11
C MET A 156 16.21 5.86 1.83
N SER A 157 16.50 6.40 3.00
CA SER A 157 17.55 5.90 3.89
C SER A 157 16.97 4.86 4.84
N ILE A 158 17.72 3.76 5.05
CA ILE A 158 17.40 2.77 6.07
C ILE A 158 17.80 3.36 7.43
N ALA A 159 16.88 3.34 8.38
CA ALA A 159 17.11 3.77 9.76
C ALA A 159 16.97 2.58 10.72
N THR A 160 17.57 2.69 11.90
CA THR A 160 17.35 1.72 12.97
C THR A 160 16.09 2.10 13.74
N PRO A 161 15.05 1.26 13.79
CA PRO A 161 13.86 1.57 14.56
C PRO A 161 14.17 1.49 16.06
N ALA A 162 13.64 2.44 16.84
CA ALA A 162 13.76 2.43 18.31
C ALA A 162 13.00 1.25 18.95
N ALA A 163 11.91 0.82 18.30
CA ALA A 163 11.10 -0.33 18.67
C ALA A 163 10.43 -0.93 17.44
N LYS A 164 10.03 -2.19 17.53
CA LYS A 164 9.25 -2.88 16.49
C LYS A 164 7.86 -2.23 16.35
N ALA A 165 7.52 -1.85 15.14
CA ALA A 165 6.20 -1.27 14.82
C ALA A 165 5.20 -2.39 14.46
N GLU A 166 4.21 -2.65 15.31
CA GLU A 166 3.22 -3.72 15.07
C GLU A 166 2.35 -3.48 13.83
N LYS A 167 2.09 -2.22 13.52
CA LYS A 167 1.36 -1.79 12.32
C LYS A 167 2.18 -0.79 11.54
N LEU A 168 1.95 -0.74 10.23
CA LEU A 168 2.53 0.32 9.41
C LEU A 168 2.21 1.68 10.02
N THR A 169 3.26 2.46 10.25
CA THR A 169 3.18 3.82 10.80
C THR A 169 3.99 4.75 9.91
N ILE A 170 3.35 5.79 9.41
CA ILE A 170 3.97 6.88 8.67
C ILE A 170 3.90 8.13 9.53
N GLU A 171 5.04 8.80 9.67
CA GLU A 171 5.16 10.03 10.47
C GLU A 171 5.83 11.12 9.63
N LEU A 172 5.41 12.36 9.88
CA LEU A 172 6.03 13.57 9.35
C LEU A 172 6.48 14.39 10.56
N THR A 173 7.80 14.49 10.76
CA THR A 173 8.39 15.21 11.89
C THR A 173 9.25 16.37 11.38
N TYR A 174 9.33 17.43 12.16
CA TYR A 174 10.15 18.60 11.82
C TYR A 174 10.73 19.24 13.08
N PRO A 175 11.94 19.85 12.99
CA PRO A 175 12.50 20.59 14.10
C PRO A 175 11.75 21.91 14.30
N LYS A 176 11.69 22.39 15.55
CA LYS A 176 10.95 23.62 15.90
C LYS A 176 11.61 24.89 15.33
N ASP A 177 12.90 24.85 15.12
CA ASP A 177 13.72 25.95 14.59
C ASP A 177 13.73 25.99 13.06
N ASP A 178 13.30 24.92 12.39
CA ASP A 178 13.19 24.89 10.92
C ASP A 178 12.01 24.00 10.48
N ILE A 179 10.81 24.54 10.59
CA ILE A 179 9.56 23.84 10.30
C ILE A 179 9.39 23.45 8.82
N ARG A 180 10.23 23.99 7.92
CA ARG A 180 10.21 23.65 6.47
C ARG A 180 11.02 22.39 6.17
N LYS A 181 11.88 21.94 7.08
CA LYS A 181 12.63 20.68 6.98
C LYS A 181 11.87 19.55 7.66
N VAL A 182 11.12 18.80 6.88
CA VAL A 182 10.32 17.68 7.39
C VAL A 182 11.03 16.36 7.10
N THR A 183 10.95 15.43 8.03
CA THR A 183 11.39 14.05 7.82
C THR A 183 10.17 13.15 7.69
N LEU A 184 10.03 12.52 6.53
CA LEU A 184 9.14 11.38 6.33
C LEU A 184 9.78 10.14 6.95
N SER A 185 9.05 9.47 7.84
CA SER A 185 9.44 8.17 8.40
C SER A 185 8.37 7.13 8.09
N VAL A 186 8.79 5.96 7.61
CA VAL A 186 7.94 4.79 7.36
C VAL A 186 8.44 3.65 8.23
N LYS A 187 7.62 3.18 9.15
CA LYS A 187 7.96 2.13 10.14
C LYS A 187 7.00 0.96 10.00
N TRP A 188 7.52 -0.27 9.86
CA TRP A 188 6.70 -1.47 9.82
C TRP A 188 7.52 -2.69 10.27
N GLY A 189 7.15 -3.29 11.38
CA GLY A 189 7.95 -4.30 12.04
C GLY A 189 9.34 -3.77 12.40
N THR A 190 10.37 -4.42 11.88
CA THR A 190 11.77 -4.03 12.02
C THR A 190 12.26 -3.12 10.90
N LEU A 191 11.45 -2.87 9.88
CA LEU A 191 11.78 -1.96 8.79
C LEU A 191 11.53 -0.51 9.23
N ALA A 192 12.53 0.34 9.09
CA ALA A 192 12.41 1.78 9.24
C ALA A 192 13.11 2.48 8.07
N LEU A 193 12.38 3.33 7.37
CA LEU A 193 12.87 4.09 6.23
C LEU A 193 12.60 5.56 6.44
N THR A 194 13.49 6.44 5.98
CA THR A 194 13.34 7.89 6.09
C THR A 194 13.65 8.59 4.78
N ALA A 195 13.00 9.72 4.54
CA ALA A 195 13.31 10.64 3.46
C ALA A 195 13.18 12.08 3.94
N PRO A 196 14.16 12.96 3.67
CA PRO A 196 14.05 14.39 3.94
C PRO A 196 13.08 15.05 2.96
N ILE A 197 12.28 15.98 3.45
CA ILE A 197 11.35 16.81 2.69
C ILE A 197 11.65 18.28 3.01
N GLU A 198 11.96 19.06 1.99
CA GLU A 198 11.98 20.51 2.09
C GLU A 198 10.66 21.06 1.55
N VAL A 199 10.02 21.97 2.27
CA VAL A 199 8.69 22.48 1.93
C VAL A 199 8.79 23.94 1.52
N THR A 200 8.25 24.26 0.34
CA THR A 200 8.15 25.66 -0.12
C THR A 200 6.82 26.25 0.33
N VAL A 201 6.88 27.16 1.30
CA VAL A 201 5.70 27.88 1.82
C VAL A 201 5.91 29.37 1.52
N ALA A 202 4.91 29.99 0.88
CA ALA A 202 4.88 31.44 0.71
C ALA A 202 4.66 32.14 2.07
N GLU A 203 5.32 33.25 2.30
CA GLU A 203 5.21 34.10 3.49
C GLU A 203 4.02 35.05 3.40
#